data_0f11487264dbbad67328532de92eac89
#
_entry.id   0f11487264dbbad67328532de92eac89
#
_cell.length_a   1.000
_cell.length_b   1.000
_cell.length_c   1.000
_cell.angle_alpha   90.00
_cell.angle_beta   90.00
_cell.angle_gamma   90.00
#
_symmetry.space_group_name_H-M   'P 1'
#
loop_
_entity.id
_entity.type
_entity.pdbx_description
1 polymer ?
#
loop_
_entity_poly.entity_id
_entity_poly.type
_entity_poly.pdbx_seq_one_letter_code
_entity_poly.pdbx_strand_id
1 'polypeptide(L)'
;MFQADDRFKVSLLLFLEEIKDHYEVEVIEVKDKPLVEAQNIIVDHLLRSLHTFLLLLENDNWGFTRNHLKALLRANADVCAMSYYSRHFPYYSCNMRKVEGKTPEGGPLFAGRQEKSGYAECDLVGYGMTLYRREIFSKLEEPYFRLNQYGGPDSYATDIDFCERLRAVGVRLIGCFDYTINHRDVTPENVGELRIEGMKQGRINMLKRKGYLV
;
A
#
# COMPACT_ATOMS: atom_id res chain seq x y z
N MET A 1 13.38 15.94 -1.49
CA MET A 1 13.85 14.73 -0.79
C MET A 1 12.82 14.40 0.28
N PHE A 2 12.13 13.27 0.18
CA PHE A 2 11.17 12.85 1.21
C PHE A 2 11.97 12.21 2.36
N GLN A 3 12.02 12.88 3.50
CA GLN A 3 12.54 12.28 4.72
C GLN A 3 11.53 11.26 5.26
N ALA A 4 12.03 10.12 5.74
CA ALA A 4 11.20 9.16 6.45
C ALA A 4 10.60 9.81 7.70
N ASP A 5 9.32 9.57 7.95
CA ASP A 5 8.64 9.99 9.17
C ASP A 5 9.36 9.40 10.39
N ASP A 6 9.59 10.18 11.44
CA ASP A 6 10.25 9.67 12.64
C ASP A 6 9.45 8.55 13.31
N ARG A 7 8.13 8.58 13.17
CA ARG A 7 7.24 7.48 13.62
C ARG A 7 7.54 6.18 12.86
N PHE A 8 7.83 6.26 11.54
CA PHE A 8 8.26 5.11 10.76
C PHE A 8 9.55 4.52 11.30
N LYS A 9 10.57 5.35 11.56
CA LYS A 9 11.87 4.88 12.06
C LYS A 9 11.73 4.17 13.40
N VAL A 10 11.00 4.77 14.34
CA VAL A 10 10.74 4.17 15.66
C VAL A 10 9.96 2.87 15.51
N SER A 11 8.90 2.86 14.70
CA SER A 11 8.08 1.68 14.45
C SER A 11 8.89 0.54 13.82
N LEU A 12 9.76 0.86 12.84
CA LEU A 12 10.64 -0.12 12.21
C LEU A 12 11.62 -0.73 13.21
N LEU A 13 12.27 0.08 14.05
CA LEU A 13 13.21 -0.43 15.06
C LEU A 13 12.53 -1.36 16.06
N LEU A 14 11.36 -0.97 16.58
CA LEU A 14 10.59 -1.82 17.50
C LEU A 14 10.15 -3.12 16.82
N PHE A 15 9.68 -3.03 15.59
CA PHE A 15 9.27 -4.19 14.80
C PHE A 15 10.43 -5.17 14.57
N LEU A 16 11.61 -4.67 14.21
CA LEU A 16 12.81 -5.50 14.01
C LEU A 16 13.22 -6.19 15.31
N GLU A 17 13.16 -5.51 16.45
CA GLU A 17 13.41 -6.13 17.76
C GLU A 17 12.42 -7.27 18.08
N GLU A 18 11.13 -7.12 17.70
CA GLU A 18 10.12 -8.14 17.92
C GLU A 18 10.30 -9.39 17.06
N ILE A 19 10.93 -9.27 15.88
CA ILE A 19 11.00 -10.36 14.90
C ILE A 19 12.35 -11.03 14.79
N LYS A 20 13.47 -10.39 15.21
CA LYS A 20 14.85 -10.85 15.01
C LYS A 20 15.14 -12.26 15.50
N ASP A 21 14.51 -12.69 16.62
CA ASP A 21 14.71 -14.01 17.20
C ASP A 21 13.82 -15.10 16.57
N HIS A 22 12.98 -14.72 15.60
CA HIS A 22 11.99 -15.62 14.99
C HIS A 22 12.14 -15.78 13.49
N TYR A 23 12.82 -14.85 12.84
CA TYR A 23 12.98 -14.80 11.39
C TYR A 23 14.39 -14.36 11.04
N GLU A 24 14.94 -14.92 9.97
CA GLU A 24 16.13 -14.38 9.32
C GLU A 24 15.72 -13.16 8.52
N VAL A 25 16.26 -12.00 8.89
CA VAL A 25 15.85 -10.70 8.33
C VAL A 25 17.07 -9.95 7.82
N GLU A 26 17.01 -9.52 6.58
CA GLU A 26 17.91 -8.54 5.99
C GLU A 26 17.13 -7.25 5.73
N VAL A 27 17.67 -6.10 6.11
CA VAL A 27 17.04 -4.78 5.90
C VAL A 27 17.75 -4.06 4.78
N ILE A 28 16.98 -3.68 3.76
CA ILE A 28 17.48 -2.93 2.60
C ILE A 28 16.83 -1.55 2.62
N GLU A 29 17.62 -0.51 2.73
CA GLU A 29 17.18 0.88 2.61
C GLU A 29 17.79 1.50 1.36
N VAL A 30 16.94 1.96 0.44
CA VAL A 30 17.38 2.66 -0.78
C VAL A 30 17.08 4.15 -0.63
N LYS A 31 18.14 4.97 -0.62
CA LYS A 31 18.06 6.42 -0.46
C LYS A 31 18.35 7.14 -1.78
N ASP A 32 17.84 8.36 -1.88
CA ASP A 32 18.18 9.31 -2.95
C ASP A 32 17.87 8.79 -4.37
N LYS A 33 16.87 7.90 -4.49
CA LYS A 33 16.40 7.35 -5.74
C LYS A 33 14.91 7.65 -5.96
N PRO A 34 14.46 7.81 -7.21
CA PRO A 34 13.04 7.79 -7.53
C PRO A 34 12.38 6.49 -7.03
N LEU A 35 11.12 6.58 -6.60
CA LEU A 35 10.38 5.45 -6.01
C LEU A 35 10.48 4.17 -6.86
N VAL A 36 10.21 4.28 -8.16
CA VAL A 36 10.27 3.14 -9.11
C VAL A 36 11.66 2.51 -9.15
N GLU A 37 12.71 3.34 -9.19
CA GLU A 37 14.10 2.86 -9.22
C GLU A 37 14.45 2.15 -7.91
N ALA A 38 14.07 2.75 -6.76
CA ALA A 38 14.29 2.16 -5.45
C ALA A 38 13.60 0.79 -5.31
N GLN A 39 12.35 0.69 -5.75
CA GLN A 39 11.58 -0.56 -5.70
C GLN A 39 12.23 -1.65 -6.57
N ASN A 40 12.67 -1.33 -7.78
CA ASN A 40 13.36 -2.30 -8.65
C ASN A 40 14.71 -2.74 -8.07
N ILE A 41 15.49 -1.84 -7.48
CA ILE A 41 16.74 -2.18 -6.77
C ILE A 41 16.48 -3.19 -5.63
N ILE A 42 15.42 -2.99 -4.85
CA ILE A 42 15.04 -3.90 -3.77
C ILE A 42 14.68 -5.29 -4.32
N VAL A 43 13.93 -5.36 -5.42
CA VAL A 43 13.61 -6.65 -6.06
C VAL A 43 14.87 -7.33 -6.61
N ASP A 44 15.74 -6.60 -7.28
CA ASP A 44 17.02 -7.14 -7.76
C ASP A 44 17.86 -7.73 -6.63
N HIS A 45 17.90 -7.08 -5.47
CA HIS A 45 18.57 -7.61 -4.30
C HIS A 45 17.92 -8.90 -3.80
N LEU A 46 16.58 -8.93 -3.65
CA LEU A 46 15.85 -10.15 -3.29
C LEU A 46 16.20 -11.31 -4.22
N LEU A 47 16.19 -11.07 -5.53
CA LEU A 47 16.43 -12.14 -6.52
C LEU A 47 17.87 -12.69 -6.48
N ARG A 48 18.83 -11.91 -6.02
CA ARG A 48 20.22 -12.35 -5.80
C ARG A 48 20.45 -12.97 -4.42
N SER A 49 19.53 -12.80 -3.48
CA SER A 49 19.58 -13.36 -2.13
C SER A 49 19.01 -14.77 -2.07
N LEU A 50 19.01 -15.39 -0.88
CA LEU A 50 18.33 -16.65 -0.61
C LEU A 50 16.97 -16.46 0.08
N HIS A 51 16.57 -15.23 0.32
CA HIS A 51 15.30 -14.93 1.00
C HIS A 51 14.09 -15.33 0.17
N THR A 52 13.09 -15.89 0.85
CA THR A 52 11.85 -16.41 0.23
C THR A 52 10.81 -15.29 0.05
N PHE A 53 10.88 -14.26 0.87
CA PHE A 53 9.89 -13.19 0.91
C PHE A 53 10.55 -11.82 0.84
N LEU A 54 9.83 -10.88 0.25
CA LEU A 54 10.04 -9.45 0.39
C LEU A 54 8.90 -8.86 1.22
N LEU A 55 9.22 -8.23 2.34
CA LEU A 55 8.31 -7.34 3.05
C LEU A 55 8.63 -5.90 2.65
N LEU A 56 7.77 -5.31 1.83
CA LEU A 56 7.89 -3.91 1.45
C LEU A 56 7.18 -3.04 2.49
N LEU A 57 7.88 -2.02 2.99
CA LEU A 57 7.37 -1.02 3.93
C LEU A 57 7.58 0.37 3.33
N GLU A 58 6.51 1.15 3.22
CA GLU A 58 6.63 2.56 2.83
C GLU A 58 6.95 3.43 4.03
N ASN A 59 7.81 4.42 3.84
CA ASN A 59 8.38 5.25 4.88
C ASN A 59 7.44 6.31 5.48
N ASP A 60 6.18 6.30 5.08
CA ASP A 60 5.10 7.13 5.63
C ASP A 60 4.01 6.31 6.34
N ASN A 61 4.25 5.01 6.52
CA ASN A 61 3.42 4.12 7.33
C ASN A 61 4.12 3.78 8.65
N TRP A 62 3.37 3.46 9.69
CA TRP A 62 3.92 3.16 11.01
C TRP A 62 2.95 2.32 11.85
N GLY A 63 3.42 1.84 13.02
CA GLY A 63 2.64 0.97 13.89
C GLY A 63 2.79 -0.50 13.55
N PHE A 64 3.90 -0.89 12.90
CA PHE A 64 4.20 -2.29 12.58
C PHE A 64 4.45 -3.09 13.85
N THR A 65 3.97 -4.33 13.87
CA THR A 65 4.23 -5.28 14.95
C THR A 65 4.43 -6.68 14.39
N ARG A 66 4.99 -7.57 15.20
CA ARG A 66 5.10 -8.99 14.86
C ARG A 66 3.75 -9.62 14.50
N ASN A 67 2.65 -9.18 15.12
CA ASN A 67 1.33 -9.72 14.81
C ASN A 67 0.87 -9.38 13.40
N HIS A 68 1.22 -8.20 12.88
CA HIS A 68 0.98 -7.85 11.48
C HIS A 68 1.72 -8.81 10.54
N LEU A 69 3.03 -9.05 10.77
CA LEU A 69 3.80 -10.00 9.94
C LEU A 69 3.23 -11.43 10.02
N LYS A 70 2.87 -11.89 11.22
CA LYS A 70 2.22 -13.20 11.40
C LYS A 70 0.90 -13.30 10.63
N ALA A 71 0.11 -12.23 10.60
CA ALA A 71 -1.13 -12.21 9.83
C ALA A 71 -0.84 -12.30 8.33
N LEU A 72 0.11 -11.53 7.81
CA LEU A 72 0.51 -11.63 6.41
C LEU A 72 1.00 -13.03 6.02
N LEU A 73 1.83 -13.65 6.85
CA LEU A 73 2.33 -15.02 6.61
C LEU A 73 1.21 -16.07 6.68
N ARG A 74 0.25 -15.93 7.62
CA ARG A 74 -0.91 -16.84 7.75
C ARG A 74 -1.83 -16.82 6.54
N ALA A 75 -1.88 -15.74 5.78
CA ALA A 75 -2.64 -15.67 4.53
C ALA A 75 -2.21 -16.76 3.53
N ASN A 76 -0.97 -17.24 3.64
CA ASN A 76 -0.36 -18.23 2.74
C ASN A 76 -0.60 -17.90 1.26
N ALA A 77 -0.46 -16.61 0.91
CA ALA A 77 -0.70 -16.06 -0.42
C ALA A 77 0.61 -15.66 -1.09
N ASP A 78 0.59 -15.53 -2.40
CA ASP A 78 1.74 -15.01 -3.17
C ASP A 78 1.99 -13.53 -2.87
N VAL A 79 0.90 -12.77 -2.68
CA VAL A 79 0.92 -11.36 -2.26
C VAL A 79 -0.12 -11.17 -1.17
N CYS A 80 0.29 -10.59 -0.04
CA CYS A 80 -0.62 -10.21 1.03
C CYS A 80 -0.26 -8.83 1.57
N ALA A 81 -1.22 -7.91 1.58
CA ALA A 81 -1.04 -6.54 2.04
C ALA A 81 -1.86 -6.26 3.29
N MET A 82 -1.26 -5.57 4.24
CA MET A 82 -1.95 -5.06 5.42
C MET A 82 -2.91 -3.93 5.05
N SER A 83 -4.04 -3.85 5.73
CA SER A 83 -4.97 -2.76 5.54
C SER A 83 -4.40 -1.45 6.10
N TYR A 84 -4.62 -0.35 5.39
CA TYR A 84 -4.42 1.01 5.85
C TYR A 84 -5.31 1.96 5.03
N TYR A 85 -5.45 3.20 5.47
CA TYR A 85 -6.29 4.18 4.80
C TYR A 85 -5.47 5.16 3.97
N SER A 86 -5.97 5.52 2.80
CA SER A 86 -5.41 6.59 1.99
C SER A 86 -5.41 7.90 2.80
N ARG A 87 -4.39 8.74 2.59
CA ARG A 87 -4.27 10.06 3.23
C ARG A 87 -5.17 11.14 2.61
N HIS A 88 -5.82 10.81 1.51
CA HIS A 88 -6.70 11.74 0.80
C HIS A 88 -8.17 11.38 1.02
N PHE A 89 -9.01 12.40 1.18
CA PHE A 89 -10.46 12.20 1.20
C PHE A 89 -10.90 11.44 -0.08
N PRO A 90 -11.76 10.44 0.05
CA PRO A 90 -12.55 10.02 1.22
C PRO A 90 -11.91 8.97 2.14
N TYR A 91 -10.56 8.87 2.21
CA TYR A 91 -9.81 7.99 3.13
C TYR A 91 -10.23 6.52 2.99
N TYR A 92 -10.24 6.01 1.78
CA TYR A 92 -10.55 4.61 1.50
C TYR A 92 -9.42 3.68 1.96
N SER A 93 -9.79 2.43 2.25
CA SER A 93 -8.79 1.37 2.38
C SER A 93 -7.96 1.28 1.10
N CYS A 94 -6.65 1.16 1.24
CA CYS A 94 -5.73 0.95 0.11
C CYS A 94 -5.75 -0.50 -0.43
N ASN A 95 -6.50 -1.41 0.22
CA ASN A 95 -6.87 -2.69 -0.34
C ASN A 95 -8.21 -2.55 -1.06
N MET A 96 -8.23 -2.67 -2.38
CA MET A 96 -9.32 -2.20 -3.22
C MET A 96 -9.81 -3.30 -4.17
N ARG A 97 -11.05 -3.13 -4.61
CA ARG A 97 -11.63 -3.88 -5.74
C ARG A 97 -11.86 -2.97 -6.93
N LYS A 98 -11.73 -3.51 -8.13
CA LYS A 98 -12.12 -2.82 -9.36
C LYS A 98 -13.65 -2.67 -9.42
N VAL A 99 -14.10 -1.51 -9.84
CA VAL A 99 -15.53 -1.23 -10.04
C VAL A 99 -15.77 -0.80 -11.48
N GLU A 100 -17.04 -0.82 -11.90
CA GLU A 100 -17.41 -0.37 -13.23
C GLU A 100 -17.11 1.12 -13.42
N GLY A 101 -16.68 1.48 -14.65
CA GLY A 101 -16.34 2.85 -15.02
C GLY A 101 -14.84 3.05 -15.24
N LYS A 102 -14.51 4.31 -15.53
CA LYS A 102 -13.14 4.76 -15.76
C LYS A 102 -12.91 6.11 -15.09
N THR A 103 -11.67 6.39 -14.74
CA THR A 103 -11.28 7.74 -14.33
C THR A 103 -11.40 8.73 -15.52
N PRO A 104 -11.40 10.05 -15.28
CA PRO A 104 -11.37 11.04 -16.36
C PRO A 104 -10.23 10.82 -17.36
N GLU A 105 -9.10 10.28 -16.90
CA GLU A 105 -7.90 9.97 -17.69
C GLU A 105 -7.98 8.62 -18.39
N GLY A 106 -9.12 7.90 -18.26
CA GLY A 106 -9.37 6.62 -18.90
C GLY A 106 -8.86 5.39 -18.14
N GLY A 107 -8.27 5.56 -16.98
CA GLY A 107 -7.79 4.48 -16.12
C GLY A 107 -8.90 3.70 -15.42
N PRO A 108 -8.58 2.56 -14.79
CA PRO A 108 -9.56 1.78 -14.04
C PRO A 108 -10.01 2.52 -12.77
N LEU A 109 -11.28 2.32 -12.39
CA LEU A 109 -11.81 2.78 -11.11
C LEU A 109 -11.69 1.69 -10.06
N PHE A 110 -11.32 2.10 -8.84
CA PHE A 110 -11.23 1.21 -7.68
C PHE A 110 -12.05 1.74 -6.51
N ALA A 111 -12.61 0.83 -5.73
CA ALA A 111 -13.27 1.14 -4.47
C ALA A 111 -12.57 0.40 -3.33
N GLY A 112 -12.30 1.10 -2.24
CA GLY A 112 -11.72 0.49 -1.05
C GLY A 112 -12.65 -0.60 -0.49
N ARG A 113 -12.07 -1.76 -0.15
CA ARG A 113 -12.80 -2.82 0.55
C ARG A 113 -13.06 -2.39 2.00
N GLN A 114 -14.19 -2.83 2.52
CA GLN A 114 -14.65 -2.47 3.87
C GLN A 114 -14.87 -3.73 4.72
N GLU A 115 -13.97 -4.69 4.59
CA GLU A 115 -13.98 -5.89 5.41
C GLU A 115 -13.69 -5.51 6.86
N LYS A 116 -14.38 -6.14 7.80
CA LYS A 116 -14.18 -5.89 9.24
C LYS A 116 -12.99 -6.67 9.80
N SER A 117 -12.68 -7.81 9.23
CA SER A 117 -11.57 -8.69 9.63
C SER A 117 -11.33 -9.78 8.58
N GLY A 118 -10.29 -10.57 8.76
CA GLY A 118 -9.94 -11.69 7.91
C GLY A 118 -9.21 -11.28 6.65
N TYR A 119 -9.37 -12.09 5.62
CA TYR A 119 -8.69 -11.92 4.34
C TYR A 119 -9.69 -11.79 3.21
N ALA A 120 -9.39 -10.94 2.25
CA ALA A 120 -10.20 -10.83 1.05
C ALA A 120 -9.32 -10.66 -0.19
N GLU A 121 -9.75 -11.27 -1.30
CA GLU A 121 -9.10 -11.05 -2.59
C GLU A 121 -9.35 -9.62 -3.07
N CYS A 122 -8.29 -8.97 -3.53
CA CYS A 122 -8.29 -7.58 -3.99
C CYS A 122 -7.85 -7.49 -5.45
N ASP A 123 -8.25 -6.43 -6.10
CA ASP A 123 -7.77 -6.10 -7.45
C ASP A 123 -6.56 -5.16 -7.41
N LEU A 124 -6.42 -4.43 -6.31
CA LEU A 124 -5.33 -3.52 -6.01
C LEU A 124 -5.02 -3.60 -4.51
N VAL A 125 -3.74 -3.63 -4.17
CA VAL A 125 -3.23 -3.52 -2.80
C VAL A 125 -2.17 -2.42 -2.75
N GLY A 126 -2.19 -1.65 -1.68
CA GLY A 126 -1.17 -0.62 -1.48
C GLY A 126 0.11 -1.17 -0.85
N TYR A 127 1.18 -0.39 -0.89
CA TYR A 127 2.52 -0.83 -0.48
C TYR A 127 2.88 -0.56 0.98
N GLY A 128 1.98 0.00 1.77
CA GLY A 128 2.27 0.43 3.14
C GLY A 128 2.92 -0.65 4.01
N MET A 129 2.44 -1.89 3.94
CA MET A 129 3.07 -3.09 4.48
C MET A 129 2.59 -4.29 3.66
N THR A 130 3.38 -4.73 2.69
CA THR A 130 3.00 -5.80 1.77
C THR A 130 4.08 -6.87 1.69
N LEU A 131 3.66 -8.12 1.88
CA LEU A 131 4.49 -9.31 1.80
C LEU A 131 4.34 -9.94 0.41
N TYR A 132 5.45 -10.15 -0.26
CA TYR A 132 5.55 -10.79 -1.58
C TYR A 132 6.36 -12.07 -1.48
N ARG A 133 5.89 -13.16 -2.10
CA ARG A 133 6.74 -14.32 -2.36
C ARG A 133 7.73 -13.97 -3.48
N ARG A 134 8.97 -14.39 -3.33
CA ARG A 134 10.03 -14.19 -4.32
C ARG A 134 9.62 -14.67 -5.72
N GLU A 135 8.93 -15.80 -5.80
CA GLU A 135 8.59 -16.48 -7.07
C GLU A 135 7.68 -15.64 -7.97
N ILE A 136 6.95 -14.65 -7.43
CA ILE A 136 6.09 -13.81 -8.29
C ILE A 136 6.89 -12.97 -9.28
N PHE A 137 8.09 -12.55 -8.89
CA PHE A 137 8.93 -11.72 -9.73
C PHE A 137 9.45 -12.46 -10.97
N SER A 138 9.62 -13.79 -10.92
CA SER A 138 9.96 -14.59 -12.08
C SER A 138 8.84 -14.70 -13.13
N LYS A 139 7.60 -14.35 -12.73
CA LYS A 139 6.44 -14.33 -13.64
C LYS A 139 6.30 -12.99 -14.39
N LEU A 140 7.08 -11.99 -14.05
CA LEU A 140 7.01 -10.65 -14.61
C LEU A 140 8.28 -10.32 -15.41
N GLU A 141 8.10 -9.49 -16.44
CA GLU A 141 9.21 -8.89 -17.16
C GLU A 141 9.70 -7.62 -16.43
N GLU A 142 11.01 -7.39 -16.47
CA GLU A 142 11.63 -6.16 -15.98
C GLU A 142 11.23 -4.93 -16.85
N PRO A 143 11.20 -3.73 -16.28
CA PRO A 143 11.28 -3.47 -14.83
C PRO A 143 10.01 -3.93 -14.12
N TYR A 144 10.15 -4.44 -12.89
CA TYR A 144 9.04 -4.97 -12.10
C TYR A 144 8.06 -3.88 -11.71
N PHE A 145 8.56 -2.75 -11.22
CA PHE A 145 7.78 -1.57 -10.92
C PHE A 145 7.92 -0.54 -12.04
N ARG A 146 6.81 0.07 -12.44
CA ARG A 146 6.73 1.07 -13.51
C ARG A 146 5.83 2.22 -13.09
N LEU A 147 6.04 3.39 -13.67
CA LEU A 147 5.06 4.48 -13.54
C LEU A 147 3.78 4.09 -14.29
N ASN A 148 2.64 4.36 -13.65
CA ASN A 148 1.35 4.09 -14.25
C ASN A 148 1.13 4.96 -15.49
N GLN A 149 0.72 4.32 -16.59
CA GLN A 149 0.39 5.01 -17.85
C GLN A 149 -0.93 5.81 -17.80
N TYR A 150 -1.77 5.56 -16.79
CA TYR A 150 -3.07 6.22 -16.62
C TYR A 150 -3.00 7.47 -15.73
N GLY A 151 -1.83 7.81 -15.25
CA GLY A 151 -1.66 8.90 -14.33
C GLY A 151 -1.50 10.25 -15.04
N GLY A 152 -2.26 11.24 -14.59
CA GLY A 152 -1.90 12.64 -14.80
C GLY A 152 -0.55 12.95 -14.12
N PRO A 153 -0.03 14.17 -14.25
CA PRO A 153 1.30 14.57 -13.76
C PRO A 153 1.53 14.31 -12.26
N ASP A 154 0.46 14.12 -11.47
CA ASP A 154 0.51 13.84 -10.04
C ASP A 154 0.28 12.36 -9.67
N SER A 155 0.13 11.47 -10.66
CA SER A 155 -0.14 10.07 -10.44
C SER A 155 1.16 9.27 -10.35
N TYR A 156 1.65 9.11 -9.15
CA TYR A 156 2.78 8.24 -8.83
C TYR A 156 2.35 6.80 -8.48
N ALA A 157 1.17 6.38 -8.92
CA ALA A 157 0.61 5.09 -8.58
C ALA A 157 1.32 3.96 -9.33
N THR A 158 2.46 3.53 -8.82
CA THR A 158 3.17 2.34 -9.29
C THR A 158 2.43 1.05 -8.94
N ASP A 159 1.60 1.10 -7.90
CA ASP A 159 0.82 -0.01 -7.37
C ASP A 159 -0.25 -0.50 -8.36
N ILE A 160 -0.90 0.40 -9.10
CA ILE A 160 -1.92 0.01 -10.08
C ILE A 160 -1.31 -0.85 -11.19
N ASP A 161 -0.25 -0.38 -11.86
CA ASP A 161 0.40 -1.13 -12.94
C ASP A 161 0.93 -2.48 -12.44
N PHE A 162 1.60 -2.47 -11.29
CA PHE A 162 2.16 -3.68 -10.73
C PHE A 162 1.09 -4.71 -10.37
N CYS A 163 0.01 -4.30 -9.71
CA CYS A 163 -1.10 -5.18 -9.36
C CYS A 163 -1.82 -5.72 -10.60
N GLU A 164 -2.06 -4.90 -11.64
CA GLU A 164 -2.67 -5.36 -12.89
C GLU A 164 -1.78 -6.39 -13.60
N ARG A 165 -0.46 -6.19 -13.64
CA ARG A 165 0.49 -7.13 -14.24
C ARG A 165 0.57 -8.44 -13.47
N LEU A 166 0.59 -8.41 -12.13
CA LEU A 166 0.54 -9.61 -11.31
C LEU A 166 -0.72 -10.43 -11.56
N ARG A 167 -1.87 -9.77 -11.61
CA ARG A 167 -3.16 -10.44 -11.90
C ARG A 167 -3.22 -11.02 -13.31
N ALA A 168 -2.63 -10.34 -14.28
CA ALA A 168 -2.56 -10.84 -15.66
C ALA A 168 -1.78 -12.15 -15.79
N VAL A 169 -0.83 -12.41 -14.88
CA VAL A 169 -0.07 -13.67 -14.81
C VAL A 169 -0.62 -14.65 -13.76
N GLY A 170 -1.85 -14.43 -13.29
CA GLY A 170 -2.59 -15.34 -12.42
C GLY A 170 -2.21 -15.26 -10.92
N VAL A 171 -1.48 -14.23 -10.50
CA VAL A 171 -1.18 -14.00 -9.08
C VAL A 171 -2.39 -13.37 -8.39
N ARG A 172 -2.82 -13.96 -7.28
CA ARG A 172 -3.90 -13.42 -6.45
C ARG A 172 -3.35 -12.45 -5.43
N LEU A 173 -3.99 -11.29 -5.32
CA LEU A 173 -3.68 -10.25 -4.36
C LEU A 173 -4.63 -10.38 -3.17
N ILE A 174 -4.10 -10.53 -1.97
CA ILE A 174 -4.88 -10.70 -0.75
C ILE A 174 -4.71 -9.49 0.16
N GLY A 175 -5.81 -8.88 0.57
CA GLY A 175 -5.84 -7.88 1.64
C GLY A 175 -6.07 -8.56 2.99
N CYS A 176 -5.24 -8.21 3.99
CA CYS A 176 -5.43 -8.59 5.38
C CYS A 176 -6.13 -7.45 6.14
N PHE A 177 -7.25 -7.76 6.80
CA PHE A 177 -8.10 -6.81 7.53
C PHE A 177 -8.15 -7.10 9.03
N ASP A 178 -7.42 -8.12 9.52
CA ASP A 178 -7.34 -8.41 10.97
C ASP A 178 -6.67 -7.30 11.75
N TYR A 179 -5.81 -6.54 11.09
CA TYR A 179 -5.08 -5.41 11.62
C TYR A 179 -5.04 -4.28 10.60
N THR A 180 -4.77 -3.06 11.08
CA THR A 180 -4.61 -1.87 10.24
C THR A 180 -3.39 -1.10 10.72
N ILE A 181 -2.50 -0.74 9.80
CA ILE A 181 -1.37 0.14 10.11
C ILE A 181 -1.75 1.62 9.89
N ASN A 182 -0.99 2.50 10.48
CA ASN A 182 -1.18 3.94 10.34
C ASN A 182 -0.51 4.47 9.06
N HIS A 183 -1.09 5.50 8.47
CA HIS A 183 -0.55 6.15 7.27
C HIS A 183 -0.48 7.66 7.50
N ARG A 184 0.69 8.18 7.81
CA ARG A 184 0.90 9.57 8.25
C ARG A 184 -0.04 9.92 9.40
N ASP A 185 -0.93 10.87 9.19
CA ASP A 185 -1.86 11.39 10.20
C ASP A 185 -3.24 10.72 10.15
N VAL A 186 -3.41 9.73 9.25
CA VAL A 186 -4.64 8.94 9.16
C VAL A 186 -4.45 7.62 9.90
N THR A 187 -5.21 7.43 10.96
CA THR A 187 -5.17 6.23 11.79
C THR A 187 -6.55 5.56 11.85
N PRO A 188 -6.65 4.29 12.24
CA PRO A 188 -7.94 3.64 12.45
C PRO A 188 -8.85 4.40 13.43
N GLU A 189 -8.25 5.07 14.42
CA GLU A 189 -8.97 5.79 15.47
C GLU A 189 -9.57 7.10 14.95
N ASN A 190 -8.87 7.83 14.08
CA ASN A 190 -9.29 9.16 13.65
C ASN A 190 -9.95 9.20 12.25
N VAL A 191 -9.87 8.14 11.45
CA VAL A 191 -10.38 8.11 10.07
C VAL A 191 -11.88 8.45 9.98
N GLY A 192 -12.65 8.09 11.00
CA GLY A 192 -14.08 8.40 11.07
C GLY A 192 -14.33 9.91 11.16
N GLU A 193 -13.60 10.59 12.03
CA GLU A 193 -13.69 12.06 12.21
C GLU A 193 -13.22 12.79 10.96
N LEU A 194 -12.09 12.37 10.38
CA LEU A 194 -11.55 12.92 9.15
C LEU A 194 -12.53 12.81 7.97
N ARG A 195 -13.27 11.69 7.87
CA ARG A 195 -14.33 11.52 6.85
C ARG A 195 -15.47 12.51 7.03
N ILE A 196 -15.93 12.69 8.27
CA ILE A 196 -16.99 13.65 8.61
C ILE A 196 -16.55 15.07 8.25
N GLU A 197 -15.34 15.46 8.61
CA GLU A 197 -14.80 16.77 8.31
C GLU A 197 -14.63 16.99 6.80
N GLY A 198 -14.12 15.98 6.07
CA GLY A 198 -14.00 16.03 4.61
C GLY A 198 -15.34 16.17 3.91
N MET A 199 -16.40 15.48 4.40
CA MET A 199 -17.75 15.62 3.86
C MET A 199 -18.31 17.03 4.11
N LYS A 200 -18.10 17.60 5.31
CA LYS A 200 -18.52 18.99 5.63
C LYS A 200 -17.83 19.98 4.69
N GLN A 201 -16.50 19.84 4.52
CA GLN A 201 -15.73 20.71 3.63
C GLN A 201 -16.16 20.57 2.17
N GLY A 202 -16.41 19.34 1.70
CA GLY A 202 -16.94 19.07 0.36
C GLY A 202 -18.30 19.76 0.12
N ARG A 203 -19.20 19.71 1.11
CA ARG A 203 -20.49 20.40 1.06
C ARG A 203 -20.32 21.92 1.01
N ILE A 204 -19.44 22.48 1.83
CA ILE A 204 -19.12 23.91 1.80
C ILE A 204 -18.59 24.34 0.44
N ASN A 205 -17.63 23.60 -0.11
CA ASN A 205 -17.05 23.90 -1.42
C ASN A 205 -18.09 23.82 -2.55
N MET A 206 -19.00 22.85 -2.48
CA MET A 206 -20.11 22.76 -3.45
C MET A 206 -21.03 23.96 -3.35
N LEU A 207 -21.39 24.40 -2.14
CA LEU A 207 -22.27 25.57 -1.93
C LEU A 207 -21.59 26.86 -2.44
N LYS A 208 -20.28 27.02 -2.20
CA LYS A 208 -19.51 28.16 -2.76
C LYS A 208 -19.52 28.14 -4.28
N ARG A 209 -19.26 26.98 -4.92
CA ARG A 209 -19.30 26.85 -6.39
C ARG A 209 -20.68 27.16 -6.98
N LYS A 210 -21.76 26.92 -6.25
CA LYS A 210 -23.14 27.27 -6.64
C LYS A 210 -23.56 28.68 -6.28
N GLY A 211 -22.67 29.49 -5.66
CA GLY A 211 -22.95 30.87 -5.27
C GLY A 211 -23.87 31.02 -4.06
N TYR A 212 -24.07 29.95 -3.28
CA TYR A 212 -24.89 30.03 -2.06
C TYR A 212 -24.09 30.42 -0.80
N LEU A 213 -22.75 30.43 -0.90
CA LEU A 213 -21.83 30.89 0.14
C LEU A 213 -20.74 31.75 -0.50
N VAL A 214 -20.38 32.82 0.16
CA VAL A 214 -19.29 33.76 -0.22
C VAL A 214 -17.98 33.30 0.45
#